data_eb631fe61e7b4b9df5527bc5cb337b67
#
_entry.id   eb631fe61e7b4b9df5527bc5cb337b67
#
_cell.length_a   1.000
_cell.length_b   1.000
_cell.length_c   1.000
_cell.angle_alpha   90.00
_cell.angle_beta   90.00
_cell.angle_gamma   90.00
#
_symmetry.space_group_name_H-M   'P 1'
#
loop_
_entity.id
_entity.type
_entity.pdbx_description
1 polymer ?
#
loop_
_entity_poly.entity_id
_entity_poly.type
_entity_poly.pdbx_seq_one_letter_code
_entity_poly.pdbx_strand_id
1 'polypeptide(L)'
;QLMGQMLGGNVASSSHREYGHGVLSFGKGSQLLQGLKSPLRVWNSHGDKITRLPRGFKAVASTENSECAVIEDPKRRFYGIQFHPEVAHSERGIDILRNFLFRICRCKPTWKMDDYVETAVREIREKVGKSQVILGLSGGVDSSVAAALIQRAIGKQLTCVFVDNGLLRLNERAQVEKMFRGKFKVDLRVVDASAVFLRKLKGVTDPERKRKIIGHEFIKVFERSIAEVQRTKKGKVDFLAQGTLY
;
A
#
# COMPACT_ATOMS: atom_id res chain seq x y z
N GLN A 1 10.34 18.35 -3.04
CA GLN A 1 10.40 19.36 -1.99
C GLN A 1 11.40 18.96 -0.90
N LEU A 2 11.22 17.81 -0.23
CA LEU A 2 12.09 17.34 0.86
C LEU A 2 13.58 17.35 0.47
N MET A 3 13.91 16.78 -0.70
CA MET A 3 15.28 16.80 -1.24
C MET A 3 15.78 18.25 -1.43
N GLY A 4 14.96 19.15 -1.95
CA GLY A 4 15.29 20.57 -2.13
C GLY A 4 15.66 21.23 -0.80
N GLN A 5 14.86 21.00 0.22
CA GLN A 5 15.10 21.58 1.57
C GLN A 5 16.32 20.97 2.26
N MET A 6 16.44 19.64 2.28
CA MET A 6 17.51 18.92 2.99
C MET A 6 18.89 19.17 2.41
N LEU A 7 19.00 19.53 1.12
CA LEU A 7 20.26 19.77 0.44
C LEU A 7 20.62 21.27 0.33
N GLY A 8 19.93 22.14 1.09
CA GLY A 8 20.26 23.56 1.21
C GLY A 8 19.60 24.47 0.18
N GLY A 9 18.57 23.99 -0.49
CA GLY A 9 17.65 24.82 -1.25
C GLY A 9 16.62 25.52 -0.36
N ASN A 10 15.60 26.10 -0.98
CA ASN A 10 14.48 26.71 -0.27
C ASN A 10 13.15 26.21 -0.82
N VAL A 11 12.22 25.89 0.08
CA VAL A 11 10.85 25.45 -0.25
C VAL A 11 9.91 26.44 0.40
N ALA A 12 8.95 26.94 -0.35
CA ALA A 12 7.95 27.87 0.16
C ALA A 12 6.56 27.48 -0.31
N SER A 13 5.57 27.86 0.45
CA SER A 13 4.16 27.69 0.07
C SER A 13 3.85 28.52 -1.16
N SER A 14 3.12 27.92 -2.11
CA SER A 14 2.70 28.58 -3.34
C SER A 14 1.31 29.17 -3.15
N SER A 15 1.13 30.41 -3.61
CA SER A 15 -0.20 31.03 -3.72
C SER A 15 -1.12 30.29 -4.69
N HIS A 16 -0.53 29.61 -5.69
CA HIS A 16 -1.23 28.77 -6.66
C HIS A 16 -0.85 27.32 -6.43
N ARG A 17 -1.73 26.58 -5.77
CA ARG A 17 -1.56 25.17 -5.51
C ARG A 17 -1.85 24.35 -6.78
N GLU A 18 -1.13 23.27 -6.99
CA GLU A 18 -1.36 22.37 -8.12
C GLU A 18 -1.94 21.04 -7.62
N TYR A 19 -3.23 20.84 -7.91
CA TYR A 19 -3.95 19.59 -7.66
C TYR A 19 -4.65 19.15 -8.94
N GLY A 20 -4.38 17.92 -9.38
CA GLY A 20 -4.93 17.40 -10.63
C GLY A 20 -3.97 17.51 -11.81
N HIS A 21 -4.52 17.70 -13.01
CA HIS A 21 -3.74 17.77 -14.23
C HIS A 21 -2.91 19.05 -14.32
N GLY A 22 -1.63 18.88 -14.68
CA GLY A 22 -0.71 19.96 -15.06
C GLY A 22 0.00 19.65 -16.36
N VAL A 23 0.58 20.67 -16.98
CA VAL A 23 1.37 20.56 -18.21
C VAL A 23 2.85 20.71 -17.88
N LEU A 24 3.61 19.64 -18.09
CA LEU A 24 5.07 19.62 -17.88
C LEU A 24 5.78 20.02 -19.17
N SER A 25 6.47 21.15 -19.15
CA SER A 25 7.28 21.65 -20.26
C SER A 25 8.76 21.44 -19.99
N PHE A 26 9.49 20.92 -20.96
CA PHE A 26 10.93 20.64 -20.83
C PHE A 26 11.66 20.69 -22.16
N GLY A 27 12.97 20.99 -22.08
CA GLY A 27 13.89 20.97 -23.20
C GLY A 27 14.66 19.64 -23.35
N LYS A 28 15.67 19.65 -24.19
CA LYS A 28 16.62 18.54 -24.36
C LYS A 28 17.65 18.55 -23.23
N GLY A 29 18.25 17.37 -22.92
CA GLY A 29 19.40 17.26 -22.02
C GLY A 29 19.11 16.63 -20.65
N SER A 30 17.85 16.46 -20.26
CA SER A 30 17.49 15.69 -19.06
C SER A 30 17.70 14.19 -19.27
N GLN A 31 18.40 13.53 -18.36
CA GLN A 31 18.53 12.07 -18.36
C GLN A 31 17.23 11.39 -17.98
N LEU A 32 16.50 11.98 -17.04
CA LEU A 32 15.23 11.43 -16.56
C LEU A 32 14.12 11.49 -17.62
N LEU A 33 14.11 12.56 -18.45
CA LEU A 33 13.09 12.78 -19.48
C LEU A 33 13.57 12.35 -20.88
N GLN A 34 14.68 11.62 -20.99
CA GLN A 34 15.25 11.20 -22.25
C GLN A 34 14.27 10.33 -23.06
N GLY A 35 14.12 10.66 -24.35
CA GLY A 35 13.23 9.93 -25.27
C GLY A 35 11.75 10.33 -25.17
N LEU A 36 11.41 11.30 -24.32
CA LEU A 36 10.07 11.85 -24.22
C LEU A 36 9.93 13.13 -25.03
N LYS A 37 8.70 13.44 -25.43
CA LYS A 37 8.34 14.66 -26.15
C LYS A 37 7.65 15.64 -25.20
N SER A 38 8.06 16.89 -25.22
CA SER A 38 7.42 18.00 -24.51
C SER A 38 6.32 18.61 -25.37
N PRO A 39 5.18 19.07 -24.78
CA PRO A 39 4.84 18.94 -23.37
C PRO A 39 4.24 17.58 -23.02
N LEU A 40 4.16 17.25 -21.73
CA LEU A 40 3.46 16.08 -21.18
C LEU A 40 2.41 16.50 -20.17
N ARG A 41 1.28 15.81 -20.15
CA ARG A 41 0.28 15.96 -19.11
C ARG A 41 0.67 15.12 -17.91
N VAL A 42 0.75 15.74 -16.73
CA VAL A 42 1.16 15.10 -15.49
C VAL A 42 0.14 15.34 -14.37
N TRP A 43 0.15 14.50 -13.35
CA TRP A 43 -0.73 14.64 -12.19
C TRP A 43 0.02 15.25 -11.02
N ASN A 44 -0.46 16.38 -10.52
CA ASN A 44 0.11 17.12 -9.40
C ASN A 44 -0.76 16.96 -8.13
N SER A 45 -0.10 17.03 -6.95
CA SER A 45 -0.75 17.06 -5.65
C SER A 45 0.14 17.76 -4.63
N HIS A 46 0.30 19.08 -4.78
CA HIS A 46 1.15 19.87 -3.90
C HIS A 46 0.71 21.32 -3.72
N GLY A 47 1.00 21.86 -2.53
CA GLY A 47 0.80 23.27 -2.19
C GLY A 47 2.08 24.06 -2.06
N ASP A 48 3.26 23.40 -2.01
CA ASP A 48 4.56 24.01 -1.85
C ASP A 48 5.40 23.81 -3.12
N LYS A 49 6.38 24.70 -3.35
CA LYS A 49 7.32 24.59 -4.46
C LYS A 49 8.75 24.95 -4.04
N ILE A 50 9.71 24.46 -4.81
CA ILE A 50 11.12 24.87 -4.66
C ILE A 50 11.28 26.26 -5.25
N THR A 51 11.69 27.22 -4.42
CA THR A 51 11.94 28.62 -4.85
C THR A 51 13.41 28.91 -5.05
N ARG A 52 14.31 28.13 -4.44
CA ARG A 52 15.75 28.18 -4.68
C ARG A 52 16.32 26.77 -4.71
N LEU A 53 16.98 26.43 -5.81
CA LEU A 53 17.63 25.14 -5.98
C LEU A 53 18.79 24.95 -5.02
N PRO A 54 19.02 23.71 -4.54
CA PRO A 54 20.27 23.37 -3.87
C PRO A 54 21.47 23.50 -4.82
N ARG A 55 22.66 23.74 -4.27
CA ARG A 55 23.89 23.81 -5.04
C ARG A 55 24.11 22.54 -5.86
N GLY A 56 24.40 22.68 -7.16
CA GLY A 56 24.67 21.60 -8.08
C GLY A 56 23.45 21.11 -8.85
N PHE A 57 22.24 21.45 -8.41
CA PHE A 57 21.01 21.11 -9.13
C PHE A 57 20.71 22.07 -10.28
N LYS A 58 20.04 21.55 -11.29
CA LYS A 58 19.44 22.30 -12.40
C LYS A 58 17.97 21.95 -12.49
N ALA A 59 17.12 22.95 -12.71
CA ALA A 59 15.74 22.74 -13.14
C ALA A 59 15.76 22.34 -14.62
N VAL A 60 15.12 21.22 -14.95
CA VAL A 60 15.09 20.65 -16.31
C VAL A 60 13.69 20.57 -16.90
N ALA A 61 12.67 20.77 -16.07
CA ALA A 61 11.29 20.90 -16.47
C ALA A 61 10.50 21.78 -15.50
N SER A 62 9.45 22.43 -16.02
CA SER A 62 8.54 23.30 -15.30
C SER A 62 7.09 22.95 -15.58
N THR A 63 6.21 23.30 -14.62
CA THR A 63 4.77 23.45 -14.82
C THR A 63 4.40 24.94 -14.78
N GLU A 64 3.14 25.27 -14.97
CA GLU A 64 2.65 26.66 -14.94
C GLU A 64 3.02 27.37 -13.62
N ASN A 65 2.91 26.67 -12.49
CA ASN A 65 3.12 27.25 -11.16
C ASN A 65 4.39 26.75 -10.47
N SER A 66 5.18 25.88 -11.08
CA SER A 66 6.44 25.37 -10.53
C SER A 66 7.55 25.35 -11.56
N GLU A 67 8.51 26.27 -11.43
CA GLU A 67 9.70 26.34 -12.28
C GLU A 67 10.63 25.13 -12.09
N CYS A 68 10.55 24.48 -10.94
CA CYS A 68 11.39 23.35 -10.51
C CYS A 68 10.59 22.04 -10.46
N ALA A 69 9.71 21.77 -11.44
CA ALA A 69 8.90 20.56 -11.47
C ALA A 69 9.75 19.27 -11.63
N VAL A 70 10.89 19.37 -12.32
CA VAL A 70 11.94 18.33 -12.35
C VAL A 70 13.30 19.01 -12.11
N ILE A 71 14.07 18.44 -11.18
CA ILE A 71 15.42 18.90 -10.85
C ILE A 71 16.42 17.76 -10.92
N GLU A 72 17.61 18.04 -11.39
CA GLU A 72 18.68 17.06 -11.56
C GLU A 72 20.03 17.56 -11.06
N ASP A 73 20.76 16.71 -10.35
CA ASP A 73 22.21 16.79 -10.16
C ASP A 73 22.85 15.48 -10.59
N PRO A 74 23.19 15.35 -11.89
CA PRO A 74 23.74 14.11 -12.44
C PRO A 74 25.08 13.70 -11.82
N LYS A 75 25.87 14.64 -11.29
CA LYS A 75 27.17 14.35 -10.64
C LYS A 75 26.97 13.54 -9.38
N ARG A 76 26.01 13.92 -8.56
CA ARG A 76 25.64 13.21 -7.31
C ARG A 76 24.57 12.15 -7.53
N ARG A 77 24.03 12.04 -8.75
CA ARG A 77 22.92 11.14 -9.12
C ARG A 77 21.63 11.40 -8.35
N PHE A 78 21.34 12.67 -8.08
CA PHE A 78 20.08 13.08 -7.48
C PHE A 78 19.11 13.58 -8.54
N TYR A 79 17.89 13.05 -8.51
CA TYR A 79 16.81 13.39 -9.44
C TYR A 79 15.54 13.58 -8.64
N GLY A 80 14.91 14.73 -8.80
CA GLY A 80 13.68 15.08 -8.09
C GLY A 80 12.57 15.43 -9.06
N ILE A 81 11.38 14.95 -8.79
CA ILE A 81 10.15 15.28 -9.50
C ILE A 81 9.09 15.76 -8.52
N GLN A 82 8.22 16.65 -8.94
CA GLN A 82 7.17 17.22 -8.10
C GLN A 82 5.81 16.57 -8.35
N PHE A 83 5.58 16.04 -9.52
CA PHE A 83 4.38 15.33 -9.92
C PHE A 83 4.46 13.82 -9.63
N HIS A 84 3.37 13.12 -9.82
CA HIS A 84 3.23 11.68 -9.59
C HIS A 84 3.36 10.89 -10.90
N PRO A 85 4.53 10.31 -11.22
CA PRO A 85 4.72 9.53 -12.44
C PRO A 85 4.05 8.14 -12.37
N GLU A 86 3.77 7.65 -11.17
CA GLU A 86 3.23 6.31 -10.91
C GLU A 86 1.74 6.19 -11.21
N VAL A 87 1.00 7.30 -11.26
CA VAL A 87 -0.44 7.27 -11.48
C VAL A 87 -0.80 7.24 -12.97
N ALA A 88 -1.90 6.61 -13.32
CA ALA A 88 -2.39 6.49 -14.70
C ALA A 88 -2.70 7.83 -15.38
N HIS A 89 -2.90 8.90 -14.60
CA HIS A 89 -3.17 10.25 -15.09
C HIS A 89 -1.92 10.98 -15.60
N SER A 90 -0.71 10.49 -15.30
CA SER A 90 0.54 11.04 -15.80
C SER A 90 0.95 10.36 -17.11
N GLU A 91 0.96 11.13 -18.20
CA GLU A 91 1.41 10.63 -19.51
C GLU A 91 2.88 10.19 -19.44
N ARG A 92 3.16 9.01 -19.98
CA ARG A 92 4.52 8.46 -20.06
C ARG A 92 5.24 8.36 -18.69
N GLY A 93 4.50 8.36 -17.57
CA GLY A 93 5.08 8.27 -16.23
C GLY A 93 5.94 7.02 -16.02
N ILE A 94 5.51 5.88 -16.56
CA ILE A 94 6.29 4.62 -16.55
C ILE A 94 7.62 4.75 -17.28
N ASP A 95 7.69 5.54 -18.35
CA ASP A 95 8.96 5.72 -19.08
C ASP A 95 9.93 6.61 -18.31
N ILE A 96 9.43 7.59 -17.55
CA ILE A 96 10.23 8.38 -16.62
C ILE A 96 10.85 7.47 -15.55
N LEU A 97 10.04 6.59 -14.94
CA LEU A 97 10.51 5.61 -13.97
C LEU A 97 11.51 4.61 -14.58
N ARG A 98 11.28 4.15 -15.81
CA ARG A 98 12.23 3.30 -16.57
C ARG A 98 13.56 3.99 -16.80
N ASN A 99 13.55 5.26 -17.20
CA ASN A 99 14.77 6.04 -17.38
C ASN A 99 15.56 6.13 -16.08
N PHE A 100 14.89 6.39 -14.95
CA PHE A 100 15.53 6.41 -13.65
C PHE A 100 16.14 5.05 -13.29
N LEU A 101 15.35 3.98 -13.31
CA LEU A 101 15.78 2.65 -12.89
C LEU A 101 16.86 2.05 -13.80
N PHE A 102 16.65 2.09 -15.11
CA PHE A 102 17.51 1.32 -16.01
C PHE A 102 18.65 2.13 -16.63
N ARG A 103 18.45 3.43 -16.87
CA ARG A 103 19.51 4.28 -17.48
C ARG A 103 20.37 4.95 -16.41
N ILE A 104 19.74 5.51 -15.36
CA ILE A 104 20.45 6.26 -14.32
C ILE A 104 21.00 5.33 -13.25
N CYS A 105 20.14 4.51 -12.64
CA CYS A 105 20.53 3.55 -11.58
C CYS A 105 21.18 2.29 -12.15
N ARG A 106 20.99 1.98 -13.43
CA ARG A 106 21.49 0.75 -14.09
C ARG A 106 21.01 -0.52 -13.42
N CYS A 107 19.81 -0.50 -12.83
CA CYS A 107 19.18 -1.67 -12.24
C CYS A 107 18.94 -2.74 -13.32
N LYS A 108 19.16 -4.00 -12.94
CA LYS A 108 18.77 -5.13 -13.78
C LYS A 108 17.36 -5.58 -13.38
N PRO A 109 16.46 -5.92 -14.31
CA PRO A 109 15.12 -6.40 -14.01
C PRO A 109 15.16 -7.87 -13.57
N THR A 110 15.77 -8.13 -12.41
CA THR A 110 15.96 -9.49 -11.87
C THR A 110 14.81 -9.94 -10.99
N TRP A 111 13.96 -9.02 -10.55
CA TRP A 111 12.82 -9.34 -9.70
C TRP A 111 11.69 -9.99 -10.50
N LYS A 112 11.26 -11.19 -10.08
CA LYS A 112 10.12 -11.91 -10.62
C LYS A 112 9.14 -12.22 -9.51
N MET A 113 7.83 -12.04 -9.77
CA MET A 113 6.79 -12.28 -8.78
C MET A 113 6.75 -13.75 -8.33
N ASP A 114 6.97 -14.69 -9.24
CA ASP A 114 6.97 -16.11 -8.92
C ASP A 114 8.11 -16.46 -7.94
N ASP A 115 9.31 -15.91 -8.16
CA ASP A 115 10.45 -16.09 -7.26
C ASP A 115 10.15 -15.51 -5.86
N TYR A 116 9.44 -14.38 -5.80
CA TYR A 116 9.00 -13.79 -4.54
C TYR A 116 7.99 -14.67 -3.81
N VAL A 117 6.99 -15.19 -4.51
CA VAL A 117 5.97 -16.08 -3.92
C VAL A 117 6.63 -17.35 -3.33
N GLU A 118 7.51 -17.99 -4.07
CA GLU A 118 8.22 -19.20 -3.58
C GLU A 118 9.12 -18.87 -2.37
N THR A 119 9.80 -17.73 -2.40
CA THR A 119 10.62 -17.28 -1.28
C THR A 119 9.76 -16.98 -0.06
N ALA A 120 8.67 -16.24 -0.19
CA ALA A 120 7.73 -15.93 0.89
C ALA A 120 7.13 -17.22 1.50
N VAL A 121 6.74 -18.18 0.66
CA VAL A 121 6.19 -19.48 1.10
C VAL A 121 7.25 -20.25 1.92
N ARG A 122 8.51 -20.27 1.48
CA ARG A 122 9.59 -20.92 2.22
C ARG A 122 9.84 -20.25 3.57
N GLU A 123 9.96 -18.92 3.59
CA GLU A 123 10.18 -18.15 4.82
C GLU A 123 9.05 -18.32 5.83
N ILE A 124 7.80 -18.29 5.36
CA ILE A 124 6.62 -18.54 6.21
C ILE A 124 6.72 -19.96 6.81
N ARG A 125 7.03 -20.97 6.01
CA ARG A 125 7.12 -22.36 6.46
C ARG A 125 8.22 -22.54 7.50
N GLU A 126 9.39 -21.96 7.27
CA GLU A 126 10.52 -21.98 8.19
C GLU A 126 10.18 -21.30 9.53
N LYS A 127 9.57 -20.11 9.44
CA LYS A 127 9.19 -19.31 10.62
C LYS A 127 8.10 -19.97 11.46
N VAL A 128 7.10 -20.54 10.83
CA VAL A 128 5.95 -21.15 11.52
C VAL A 128 6.27 -22.53 12.07
N GLY A 129 7.06 -23.32 11.35
CA GLY A 129 7.41 -24.69 11.76
C GLY A 129 6.17 -25.55 12.00
N LYS A 130 5.99 -26.05 13.25
CA LYS A 130 4.86 -26.91 13.65
C LYS A 130 3.72 -26.13 14.34
N SER A 131 3.85 -24.81 14.52
CA SER A 131 2.87 -23.99 15.22
C SER A 131 1.60 -23.76 14.40
N GLN A 132 0.51 -23.38 15.09
CA GLN A 132 -0.72 -22.94 14.44
C GLN A 132 -0.68 -21.43 14.21
N VAL A 133 -1.29 -21.00 13.12
CA VAL A 133 -1.43 -19.59 12.74
C VAL A 133 -2.90 -19.22 12.68
N ILE A 134 -3.25 -18.08 13.27
CA ILE A 134 -4.57 -17.46 13.10
C ILE A 134 -4.40 -16.21 12.26
N LEU A 135 -5.28 -16.03 11.28
CA LEU A 135 -5.31 -14.85 10.43
C LEU A 135 -6.67 -14.16 10.53
N GLY A 136 -6.64 -12.86 10.84
CA GLY A 136 -7.81 -11.99 10.74
C GLY A 136 -8.12 -11.68 9.28
N LEU A 137 -9.26 -12.17 8.79
CA LEU A 137 -9.70 -12.00 7.42
C LEU A 137 -10.71 -10.87 7.34
N SER A 138 -10.40 -9.82 6.59
CA SER A 138 -11.30 -8.66 6.40
C SER A 138 -12.15 -8.74 5.13
N GLY A 139 -11.90 -9.72 4.25
CA GLY A 139 -12.49 -9.77 2.92
C GLY A 139 -11.82 -8.83 1.89
N GLY A 140 -10.90 -7.98 2.30
CA GLY A 140 -10.08 -7.11 1.43
C GLY A 140 -8.97 -7.89 0.72
N VAL A 141 -8.37 -7.25 -0.30
CA VAL A 141 -7.30 -7.85 -1.13
C VAL A 141 -6.11 -8.29 -0.30
N ASP A 142 -5.62 -7.43 0.60
CA ASP A 142 -4.38 -7.69 1.36
C ASP A 142 -4.51 -8.91 2.28
N SER A 143 -5.61 -8.99 3.05
CA SER A 143 -5.88 -10.15 3.90
C SER A 143 -6.12 -11.43 3.09
N SER A 144 -6.66 -11.30 1.88
CA SER A 144 -6.87 -12.43 0.97
C SER A 144 -5.57 -12.97 0.40
N VAL A 145 -4.65 -12.09 0.01
CA VAL A 145 -3.31 -12.46 -0.46
C VAL A 145 -2.51 -13.10 0.67
N ALA A 146 -2.55 -12.51 1.87
CA ALA A 146 -1.90 -13.09 3.05
C ALA A 146 -2.44 -14.50 3.35
N ALA A 147 -3.77 -14.68 3.33
CA ALA A 147 -4.40 -15.99 3.52
C ALA A 147 -3.93 -17.02 2.48
N ALA A 148 -3.87 -16.64 1.21
CA ALA A 148 -3.45 -17.52 0.13
C ALA A 148 -1.98 -17.94 0.26
N LEU A 149 -1.08 -17.00 0.57
CA LEU A 149 0.35 -17.28 0.77
C LEU A 149 0.59 -18.19 1.97
N ILE A 150 -0.04 -17.87 3.11
CA ILE A 150 0.11 -18.66 4.34
C ILE A 150 -0.49 -20.05 4.13
N GLN A 151 -1.66 -20.16 3.51
CA GLN A 151 -2.28 -21.45 3.19
C GLN A 151 -1.37 -22.31 2.30
N ARG A 152 -0.75 -21.73 1.29
CA ARG A 152 0.22 -22.42 0.42
C ARG A 152 1.46 -22.89 1.19
N ALA A 153 1.88 -22.12 2.20
CA ALA A 153 3.06 -22.46 3.00
C ALA A 153 2.79 -23.56 4.02
N ILE A 154 1.71 -23.46 4.79
CA ILE A 154 1.48 -24.27 6.01
C ILE A 154 0.16 -25.07 6.01
N GLY A 155 -0.69 -24.90 5.01
CA GLY A 155 -1.90 -25.70 4.84
C GLY A 155 -2.83 -25.69 6.06
N LYS A 156 -3.08 -26.85 6.64
CA LYS A 156 -4.04 -27.04 7.77
C LYS A 156 -3.64 -26.35 9.08
N GLN A 157 -2.43 -25.83 9.20
CA GLN A 157 -1.99 -25.06 10.37
C GLN A 157 -2.58 -23.64 10.37
N LEU A 158 -3.14 -23.17 9.24
CA LEU A 158 -3.81 -21.88 9.17
C LEU A 158 -5.29 -22.01 9.53
N THR A 159 -5.76 -21.13 10.42
CA THR A 159 -7.18 -20.83 10.63
C THR A 159 -7.45 -19.37 10.34
N CYS A 160 -8.38 -19.10 9.43
CA CYS A 160 -8.84 -17.75 9.15
C CYS A 160 -10.09 -17.44 9.98
N VAL A 161 -10.14 -16.27 10.60
CA VAL A 161 -11.29 -15.78 11.36
C VAL A 161 -11.87 -14.57 10.64
N PHE A 162 -13.10 -14.67 10.20
CA PHE A 162 -13.88 -13.60 9.62
C PHE A 162 -14.98 -13.16 10.58
N VAL A 163 -14.99 -11.89 10.97
CA VAL A 163 -15.97 -11.33 11.90
C VAL A 163 -17.04 -10.57 11.12
N ASP A 164 -18.27 -11.05 11.18
CA ASP A 164 -19.45 -10.30 10.72
C ASP A 164 -19.87 -9.34 11.84
N ASN A 165 -19.61 -8.07 11.61
CA ASN A 165 -19.91 -6.98 12.53
C ASN A 165 -21.28 -6.31 12.28
N GLY A 166 -22.06 -6.82 11.33
CA GLY A 166 -23.35 -6.23 10.90
C GLY A 166 -23.24 -4.97 10.06
N LEU A 167 -22.02 -4.56 9.67
CA LEU A 167 -21.73 -3.38 8.84
C LEU A 167 -21.08 -3.76 7.50
N LEU A 168 -21.16 -5.03 7.14
CA LEU A 168 -20.63 -5.55 5.89
C LEU A 168 -21.44 -5.05 4.68
N ARG A 169 -20.82 -5.06 3.51
CA ARG A 169 -21.53 -4.80 2.25
C ARG A 169 -22.50 -5.94 1.94
N LEU A 170 -23.48 -5.64 1.12
CA LEU A 170 -24.46 -6.64 0.65
C LEU A 170 -23.73 -7.88 0.08
N ASN A 171 -24.08 -9.06 0.57
CA ASN A 171 -23.51 -10.35 0.18
C ASN A 171 -22.01 -10.55 0.44
N GLU A 172 -21.32 -9.63 1.13
CA GLU A 172 -19.86 -9.72 1.39
C GLU A 172 -19.52 -11.01 2.16
N ARG A 173 -20.26 -11.32 3.23
CA ARG A 173 -20.09 -12.55 4.00
C ARG A 173 -20.16 -13.81 3.11
N ALA A 174 -21.21 -13.93 2.30
CA ALA A 174 -21.40 -15.08 1.41
C ALA A 174 -20.27 -15.20 0.37
N GLN A 175 -19.80 -14.07 -0.14
CA GLN A 175 -18.67 -14.03 -1.09
C GLN A 175 -17.38 -14.51 -0.45
N VAL A 176 -17.08 -14.05 0.77
CA VAL A 176 -15.90 -14.47 1.55
C VAL A 176 -15.97 -15.97 1.84
N GLU A 177 -17.10 -16.47 2.33
CA GLU A 177 -17.28 -17.90 2.61
C GLU A 177 -17.09 -18.76 1.34
N LYS A 178 -17.70 -18.37 0.24
CA LYS A 178 -17.58 -19.10 -1.06
C LYS A 178 -16.13 -19.10 -1.55
N MET A 179 -15.42 -17.98 -1.43
CA MET A 179 -14.03 -17.85 -1.88
C MET A 179 -13.11 -18.73 -1.04
N PHE A 180 -13.14 -18.59 0.28
CA PHE A 180 -12.14 -19.17 1.16
C PHE A 180 -12.39 -20.66 1.45
N ARG A 181 -13.65 -21.08 1.63
CA ARG A 181 -13.98 -22.49 1.79
C ARG A 181 -13.91 -23.25 0.46
N GLY A 182 -14.37 -22.62 -0.65
CA GLY A 182 -14.43 -23.27 -1.95
C GLY A 182 -13.09 -23.30 -2.68
N LYS A 183 -12.56 -22.12 -3.04
CA LYS A 183 -11.35 -22.03 -3.87
C LYS A 183 -10.07 -22.28 -3.09
N PHE A 184 -9.90 -21.64 -1.94
CA PHE A 184 -8.66 -21.72 -1.17
C PHE A 184 -8.62 -22.89 -0.17
N LYS A 185 -9.75 -23.55 0.10
CA LYS A 185 -9.87 -24.68 1.05
C LYS A 185 -9.23 -24.37 2.41
N VAL A 186 -9.43 -23.15 2.89
CA VAL A 186 -8.94 -22.67 4.19
C VAL A 186 -9.90 -23.08 5.29
N ASP A 187 -9.38 -23.38 6.47
CA ASP A 187 -10.20 -23.50 7.68
C ASP A 187 -10.71 -22.10 8.07
N LEU A 188 -11.94 -21.79 7.63
CA LEU A 188 -12.58 -20.49 7.83
C LEU A 188 -13.62 -20.60 8.96
N ARG A 189 -13.40 -19.79 10.01
CA ARG A 189 -14.36 -19.55 11.07
C ARG A 189 -15.04 -18.21 10.86
N VAL A 190 -16.36 -18.23 10.72
CA VAL A 190 -17.18 -17.02 10.61
C VAL A 190 -17.83 -16.79 11.97
N VAL A 191 -17.58 -15.60 12.54
CA VAL A 191 -18.10 -15.18 13.83
C VAL A 191 -19.12 -14.10 13.60
N ASP A 192 -20.40 -14.41 13.86
CA ASP A 192 -21.47 -13.42 13.82
C ASP A 192 -21.47 -12.63 15.15
N ALA A 193 -21.02 -11.40 15.08
CA ALA A 193 -21.01 -10.46 16.19
C ALA A 193 -21.91 -9.24 15.95
N SER A 194 -22.74 -9.28 14.89
CA SER A 194 -23.56 -8.17 14.42
C SER A 194 -24.39 -7.52 15.53
N ALA A 195 -25.07 -8.33 16.35
CA ALA A 195 -25.88 -7.83 17.46
C ALA A 195 -25.08 -7.04 18.50
N VAL A 196 -23.82 -7.46 18.77
CA VAL A 196 -22.94 -6.78 19.73
C VAL A 196 -22.52 -5.41 19.18
N PHE A 197 -22.07 -5.36 17.93
CA PHE A 197 -21.62 -4.11 17.30
C PHE A 197 -22.77 -3.12 17.16
N LEU A 198 -23.91 -3.54 16.62
CA LEU A 198 -25.07 -2.67 16.41
C LEU A 198 -25.60 -2.10 17.73
N ARG A 199 -25.64 -2.90 18.78
CA ARG A 199 -26.04 -2.42 20.13
C ARG A 199 -25.08 -1.34 20.65
N LYS A 200 -23.78 -1.51 20.48
CA LYS A 200 -22.74 -0.56 20.93
C LYS A 200 -22.72 0.73 20.13
N LEU A 201 -23.14 0.68 18.87
CA LEU A 201 -23.19 1.82 17.96
C LEU A 201 -24.51 2.58 18.02
N LYS A 202 -25.52 2.04 18.71
CA LYS A 202 -26.83 2.69 18.82
C LYS A 202 -26.71 4.10 19.41
N GLY A 203 -27.20 5.10 18.66
CA GLY A 203 -27.17 6.51 19.07
C GLY A 203 -25.81 7.21 18.95
N VAL A 204 -24.78 6.54 18.44
CA VAL A 204 -23.45 7.15 18.21
C VAL A 204 -23.46 7.76 16.80
N THR A 205 -23.33 9.09 16.71
CA THR A 205 -23.29 9.84 15.43
C THR A 205 -21.87 10.23 15.02
N ASP A 206 -21.01 10.53 15.99
CA ASP A 206 -19.62 10.96 15.75
C ASP A 206 -18.79 9.86 15.09
N PRO A 207 -18.13 10.14 13.92
CA PRO A 207 -17.40 9.15 13.17
C PRO A 207 -16.18 8.58 13.92
N GLU A 208 -15.47 9.41 14.67
CA GLU A 208 -14.28 9.00 15.39
C GLU A 208 -14.64 8.09 16.57
N ARG A 209 -15.72 8.41 17.27
CA ARG A 209 -16.26 7.55 18.34
C ARG A 209 -16.76 6.22 17.79
N LYS A 210 -17.41 6.20 16.61
CA LYS A 210 -17.78 4.94 15.94
C LYS A 210 -16.55 4.09 15.67
N ARG A 211 -15.50 4.67 15.09
CA ARG A 211 -14.25 3.97 14.76
C ARG A 211 -13.60 3.35 15.98
N LYS A 212 -13.53 4.08 17.09
CA LYS A 212 -12.97 3.57 18.36
C LYS A 212 -13.80 2.41 18.94
N ILE A 213 -15.14 2.50 18.91
CA ILE A 213 -16.02 1.43 19.38
C ILE A 213 -15.85 0.18 18.52
N ILE A 214 -15.87 0.33 17.20
CA ILE A 214 -15.71 -0.79 16.27
C ILE A 214 -14.35 -1.47 16.49
N GLY A 215 -13.25 -0.72 16.53
CA GLY A 215 -11.92 -1.28 16.74
C GLY A 215 -11.80 -2.03 18.07
N HIS A 216 -12.31 -1.46 19.15
CA HIS A 216 -12.25 -2.08 20.47
C HIS A 216 -13.08 -3.38 20.56
N GLU A 217 -14.30 -3.37 20.05
CA GLU A 217 -15.13 -4.58 20.05
C GLU A 217 -14.60 -5.65 19.09
N PHE A 218 -13.99 -5.24 17.97
CA PHE A 218 -13.37 -6.17 17.02
C PHE A 218 -12.25 -6.97 17.70
N ILE A 219 -11.37 -6.29 18.45
CA ILE A 219 -10.29 -6.95 19.21
C ILE A 219 -10.86 -7.98 20.18
N LYS A 220 -11.88 -7.61 20.97
CA LYS A 220 -12.50 -8.54 21.94
C LYS A 220 -13.11 -9.78 21.30
N VAL A 221 -13.82 -9.59 20.17
CA VAL A 221 -14.42 -10.71 19.42
C VAL A 221 -13.31 -11.61 18.87
N PHE A 222 -12.25 -11.00 18.35
CA PHE A 222 -11.13 -11.73 17.78
C PHE A 222 -10.36 -12.53 18.83
N GLU A 223 -10.08 -11.96 20.01
CA GLU A 223 -9.43 -12.65 21.14
C GLU A 223 -10.24 -13.87 21.61
N ARG A 224 -11.58 -13.75 21.70
CA ARG A 224 -12.45 -14.90 22.02
C ARG A 224 -12.33 -16.01 20.97
N SER A 225 -12.30 -15.63 19.72
CA SER A 225 -12.13 -16.58 18.60
C SER A 225 -10.79 -17.29 18.63
N ILE A 226 -9.72 -16.59 19.00
CA ILE A 226 -8.39 -17.19 19.24
C ILE A 226 -8.47 -18.24 20.36
N ALA A 227 -9.08 -17.91 21.49
CA ALA A 227 -9.23 -18.83 22.61
C ALA A 227 -10.02 -20.11 22.25
N GLU A 228 -11.05 -19.98 21.40
CA GLU A 228 -11.79 -21.13 20.88
C GLU A 228 -10.96 -21.99 19.92
N VAL A 229 -10.19 -21.37 19.04
CA VAL A 229 -9.26 -22.09 18.14
C VAL A 229 -8.23 -22.87 18.95
N GLN A 230 -7.64 -22.24 19.96
CA GLN A 230 -6.65 -22.88 20.85
C GLN A 230 -7.22 -24.11 21.57
N ARG A 231 -8.50 -24.09 21.98
CA ARG A 231 -9.15 -25.23 22.62
C ARG A 231 -9.47 -26.38 21.67
N THR A 232 -9.73 -26.10 20.41
CA THR A 232 -10.24 -27.08 19.43
C THR A 232 -9.15 -27.68 18.55
N LYS A 233 -8.03 -26.99 18.37
CA LYS A 233 -6.91 -27.47 17.53
C LYS A 233 -5.82 -28.10 18.37
N LYS A 234 -5.24 -29.19 17.83
CA LYS A 234 -3.99 -29.77 18.34
C LYS A 234 -2.83 -28.87 17.94
N GLY A 235 -2.05 -28.41 18.89
CA GLY A 235 -0.88 -27.54 18.68
C GLY A 235 -1.09 -26.13 19.25
N LYS A 236 0.02 -25.48 19.57
CA LYS A 236 0.05 -24.15 20.15
C LYS A 236 -0.16 -23.10 19.05
N VAL A 237 -1.02 -22.13 19.30
CA VAL A 237 -1.18 -20.95 18.43
C VAL A 237 -0.14 -19.91 18.86
N ASP A 238 0.92 -19.78 18.10
CA ASP A 238 2.03 -18.87 18.40
C ASP A 238 2.04 -17.63 17.48
N PHE A 239 1.27 -17.66 16.39
CA PHE A 239 1.30 -16.60 15.39
C PHE A 239 -0.08 -16.04 15.11
N LEU A 240 -0.13 -14.71 15.11
CA LEU A 240 -1.22 -13.92 14.58
C LEU A 240 -0.76 -13.28 13.28
N ALA A 241 -1.45 -13.56 12.18
CA ALA A 241 -1.21 -12.92 10.89
C ALA A 241 -2.28 -11.86 10.62
N GLN A 242 -1.85 -10.76 10.07
CA GLN A 242 -2.73 -9.64 9.70
C GLN A 242 -2.23 -8.98 8.42
N GLY A 243 -3.14 -8.74 7.47
CA GLY A 243 -2.85 -7.92 6.30
C GLY A 243 -2.94 -6.45 6.68
N THR A 244 -1.80 -5.79 6.83
CA THR A 244 -1.70 -4.36 7.17
C THR A 244 -0.85 -3.65 6.13
N LEU A 245 -1.32 -2.49 5.67
CA LEU A 245 -0.53 -1.55 4.87
C LEU A 245 0.25 -0.62 5.80
N TYR A 246 1.49 -0.34 5.45
CA TYR A 246 2.35 0.63 6.13
C TYR A 246 2.31 1.97 5.42
#